data_df11988142a9c2e56e260575f48c423a
#
_entry.id   df11988142a9c2e56e260575f48c423a
#
_cell.length_a   1.000
_cell.length_b   1.000
_cell.length_c   1.000
_cell.angle_alpha   90.00
_cell.angle_beta   90.00
_cell.angle_gamma   90.00
#
_symmetry.space_group_name_H-M   'P 1'
#
loop_
_entity.id
_entity.type
_entity.pdbx_description
1 polymer ?
#
loop_
_entity_poly.entity_id
_entity_poly.type
_entity_poly.pdbx_seq_one_letter_code
_entity_poly.pdbx_strand_id
1 'polypeptide(L)'
;MDKNELIISWKKAPEQPTEANPHRFGEALDKHGKILGTAPELELDDESKKRTVLDYYDFRKMVPFFDGKPKLVHFLMNMLGMDKVNYLHHRNLDTPGANFVRGLLDDFHITRRIDNASVLENLPEGAFITVSNHPFGALDGIMLIDLLASRRSDYKVMVNMILNAIRGMRPNFIAVDPLASDNPEKRAATMRGIKEAMLHVKRGHPLGFFPAGAMSKMNIHGDVEDREWQPNIIRLIQQLKVPVIPIYFHGRNSMIFQILGMIDWRLRTLRLPREVFSHCGETYHISVGNIITVEEQAKYQSVEEFGKFLRNATYSMKERK
;
A
#
# COMPACT_ATOMS: atom_id res chain seq x y z
N MET A 1 22.89 8.21 18.24
CA MET A 1 22.09 8.04 17.02
C MET A 1 22.97 7.31 16.01
N ASP A 2 22.51 6.16 15.57
CA ASP A 2 23.20 5.41 14.52
C ASP A 2 23.18 6.28 13.25
N LYS A 3 24.36 6.49 12.64
CA LYS A 3 24.50 7.35 11.45
C LYS A 3 23.71 6.85 10.23
N ASN A 4 23.05 5.72 10.34
CA ASN A 4 22.31 5.03 9.28
C ASN A 4 20.79 4.95 9.54
N GLU A 5 20.30 5.72 10.50
CA GLU A 5 18.88 5.83 10.83
C GLU A 5 18.30 7.14 10.31
N LEU A 6 17.14 7.08 9.66
CA LEU A 6 16.37 8.23 9.19
C LEU A 6 15.01 8.26 9.86
N ILE A 7 14.65 9.41 10.44
CA ILE A 7 13.31 9.65 10.97
C ILE A 7 12.59 10.65 10.06
N ILE A 8 11.47 10.23 9.49
CA ILE A 8 10.57 11.09 8.71
C ILE A 8 9.33 11.34 9.54
N SER A 9 9.29 12.49 10.21
CA SER A 9 8.13 12.95 10.98
C SER A 9 7.03 13.45 10.05
N TRP A 10 5.79 13.30 10.48
CA TRP A 10 4.65 13.92 9.84
C TRP A 10 4.71 15.45 9.94
N LYS A 11 4.04 16.13 9.01
CA LYS A 11 3.97 17.59 8.97
C LYS A 11 2.54 18.07 9.03
N LYS A 12 2.27 19.08 9.85
CA LYS A 12 0.97 19.73 9.87
C LYS A 12 0.64 20.31 8.50
N ALA A 13 -0.60 20.16 8.06
CA ALA A 13 -1.08 20.82 6.85
C ALA A 13 -1.08 22.34 7.03
N PRO A 14 -1.00 23.13 5.94
CA PRO A 14 -1.15 24.58 6.00
C PRO A 14 -2.45 24.99 6.70
N GLU A 15 -2.46 26.11 7.41
CA GLU A 15 -3.67 26.62 8.09
C GLU A 15 -4.71 27.13 7.07
N GLN A 16 -4.27 27.52 5.86
CA GLN A 16 -5.11 28.04 4.79
C GLN A 16 -4.93 27.19 3.53
N PRO A 17 -5.96 27.13 2.65
CA PRO A 17 -5.83 26.52 1.34
C PRO A 17 -4.65 27.09 0.56
N THR A 18 -4.01 26.23 -0.23
CA THR A 18 -2.95 26.65 -1.16
C THR A 18 -3.44 26.45 -2.60
N GLU A 19 -2.84 27.19 -3.54
CA GLU A 19 -3.17 27.04 -4.97
C GLU A 19 -2.93 25.60 -5.46
N ALA A 20 -1.84 24.96 -5.00
CA ALA A 20 -1.50 23.59 -5.38
C ALA A 20 -2.43 22.54 -4.77
N ASN A 21 -3.00 22.80 -3.58
CA ASN A 21 -3.95 21.89 -2.94
C ASN A 21 -4.99 22.67 -2.13
N PRO A 22 -6.07 23.12 -2.78
CA PRO A 22 -7.10 23.93 -2.17
C PRO A 22 -7.96 23.18 -1.13
N HIS A 23 -7.90 21.87 -1.10
CA HIS A 23 -8.69 21.04 -0.19
C HIS A 23 -7.88 20.54 1.04
N ARG A 24 -6.54 20.71 1.05
CA ARG A 24 -5.69 20.27 2.15
C ARG A 24 -5.21 21.43 3.02
N PHE A 25 -5.97 21.77 4.06
CA PHE A 25 -5.62 22.79 5.07
C PHE A 25 -6.15 22.40 6.45
N GLY A 26 -5.57 22.97 7.51
CA GLY A 26 -5.89 22.63 8.89
C GLY A 26 -5.65 21.14 9.22
N GLU A 27 -5.98 20.71 10.43
CA GLU A 27 -5.90 19.30 10.83
C GLU A 27 -7.11 18.52 10.35
N ALA A 28 -6.87 17.34 9.73
CA ALA A 28 -7.92 16.46 9.24
C ALA A 28 -8.49 15.55 10.32
N LEU A 29 -7.59 14.99 11.12
CA LEU A 29 -7.89 13.99 12.14
C LEU A 29 -7.27 14.40 13.48
N ASP A 30 -7.90 13.98 14.58
CA ASP A 30 -7.26 13.98 15.89
C ASP A 30 -6.30 12.77 16.02
N LYS A 31 -5.57 12.73 17.12
CA LYS A 31 -4.63 11.64 17.47
C LYS A 31 -5.29 10.24 17.57
N HIS A 32 -6.61 10.16 17.57
CA HIS A 32 -7.38 8.92 17.62
C HIS A 32 -8.06 8.60 16.26
N GLY A 33 -7.71 9.33 15.22
CA GLY A 33 -8.26 9.14 13.87
C GLY A 33 -9.72 9.58 13.72
N LYS A 34 -10.20 10.50 14.56
CA LYS A 34 -11.53 11.12 14.42
C LYS A 34 -11.43 12.34 13.51
N ILE A 35 -12.36 12.49 12.58
CA ILE A 35 -12.45 13.68 11.70
C ILE A 35 -12.71 14.92 12.54
N LEU A 36 -11.90 15.96 12.32
CA LEU A 36 -12.02 17.29 12.98
C LEU A 36 -12.84 18.28 12.16
N GLY A 37 -12.95 18.06 10.87
CA GLY A 37 -13.73 18.89 9.93
C GLY A 37 -15.03 18.24 9.48
N THR A 38 -15.75 18.92 8.60
CA THR A 38 -16.94 18.38 7.95
C THR A 38 -16.51 17.67 6.67
N ALA A 39 -16.78 16.36 6.58
CA ALA A 39 -16.61 15.64 5.32
C ALA A 39 -17.55 16.24 4.26
N PRO A 40 -17.04 16.64 3.10
CA PRO A 40 -17.91 17.15 2.05
C PRO A 40 -18.82 16.03 1.55
N GLU A 41 -20.10 16.32 1.37
CA GLU A 41 -21.02 15.46 0.62
C GLU A 41 -20.67 15.55 -0.87
N LEU A 42 -19.94 14.58 -1.37
CA LEU A 42 -19.46 14.52 -2.75
C LEU A 42 -19.83 13.20 -3.40
N GLU A 43 -21.12 12.94 -3.51
CA GLU A 43 -21.64 11.81 -4.26
C GLU A 43 -21.91 12.23 -5.69
N LEU A 44 -21.16 11.69 -6.62
CA LEU A 44 -21.31 11.95 -8.04
C LEU A 44 -21.38 10.66 -8.82
N ASP A 45 -22.39 10.50 -9.65
CA ASP A 45 -22.49 9.38 -10.61
C ASP A 45 -21.51 9.54 -11.80
N ASP A 46 -20.94 10.73 -11.96
CA ASP A 46 -19.91 11.04 -12.97
C ASP A 46 -18.52 10.67 -12.46
N GLU A 47 -18.02 9.53 -12.95
CA GLU A 47 -16.71 8.99 -12.59
C GLU A 47 -15.56 9.98 -12.85
N SER A 48 -15.67 10.88 -13.84
CA SER A 48 -14.61 11.85 -14.18
C SER A 48 -14.44 12.93 -13.12
N LYS A 49 -15.52 13.31 -12.43
CA LYS A 49 -15.56 14.36 -11.40
C LYS A 49 -15.50 13.81 -9.98
N LYS A 50 -15.58 12.49 -9.85
CA LYS A 50 -15.66 11.83 -8.56
C LYS A 50 -14.40 12.04 -7.74
N ARG A 51 -14.55 12.47 -6.49
CA ARG A 51 -13.46 12.67 -5.52
C ARG A 51 -13.49 11.66 -4.36
N THR A 52 -14.48 10.77 -4.34
CA THR A 52 -14.63 9.68 -3.38
C THR A 52 -13.95 8.40 -3.89
N VAL A 53 -13.58 7.50 -2.99
CA VAL A 53 -13.09 6.16 -3.33
C VAL A 53 -14.27 5.23 -3.63
N LEU A 54 -15.27 5.23 -2.75
CA LEU A 54 -16.54 4.51 -2.89
C LEU A 54 -17.68 5.39 -2.37
N ASP A 55 -18.82 5.37 -3.07
CA ASP A 55 -20.03 6.06 -2.65
C ASP A 55 -21.29 5.21 -2.87
N TYR A 56 -22.47 5.80 -2.64
CA TYR A 56 -23.73 5.12 -2.82
C TYR A 56 -23.93 4.57 -4.25
N TYR A 57 -23.51 5.31 -5.27
CA TYR A 57 -23.66 4.89 -6.66
C TYR A 57 -22.81 3.66 -7.00
N ASP A 58 -21.62 3.52 -6.39
CA ASP A 58 -20.81 2.32 -6.54
C ASP A 58 -21.47 1.12 -5.87
N PHE A 59 -21.93 1.30 -4.62
CA PHE A 59 -22.59 0.23 -3.88
C PHE A 59 -23.82 -0.31 -4.62
N ARG A 60 -24.66 0.57 -5.19
CA ARG A 60 -25.84 0.13 -5.93
C ARG A 60 -25.47 -0.58 -7.25
N LYS A 61 -24.37 -0.17 -7.92
CA LYS A 61 -23.85 -0.86 -9.12
C LYS A 61 -23.29 -2.26 -8.77
N MET A 62 -22.62 -2.40 -7.63
CA MET A 62 -22.04 -3.65 -7.18
C MET A 62 -23.06 -4.64 -6.64
N VAL A 63 -24.08 -4.15 -5.92
CA VAL A 63 -25.09 -4.95 -5.25
C VAL A 63 -26.47 -4.30 -5.42
N PRO A 64 -27.29 -4.82 -6.34
CA PRO A 64 -28.61 -4.23 -6.65
C PRO A 64 -29.55 -4.09 -5.45
N PHE A 65 -29.35 -4.91 -4.39
CA PHE A 65 -30.11 -4.81 -3.13
C PHE A 65 -30.07 -3.40 -2.51
N PHE A 66 -29.01 -2.63 -2.75
CA PHE A 66 -28.83 -1.29 -2.19
C PHE A 66 -29.51 -0.18 -2.99
N ASP A 67 -30.08 -0.51 -4.16
CA ASP A 67 -30.81 0.49 -4.95
C ASP A 67 -31.99 1.05 -4.16
N GLY A 68 -32.16 2.38 -4.17
CA GLY A 68 -33.17 3.09 -3.39
C GLY A 68 -32.92 3.13 -1.87
N LYS A 69 -31.76 2.66 -1.37
CA LYS A 69 -31.47 2.60 0.07
C LYS A 69 -30.24 3.43 0.49
N PRO A 70 -30.14 4.72 0.14
CA PRO A 70 -28.94 5.51 0.44
C PRO A 70 -28.62 5.57 1.94
N LYS A 71 -29.63 5.73 2.81
CA LYS A 71 -29.40 5.79 4.27
C LYS A 71 -28.76 4.52 4.82
N LEU A 72 -29.09 3.35 4.30
CA LEU A 72 -28.47 2.09 4.71
C LEU A 72 -27.02 2.02 4.24
N VAL A 73 -26.73 2.45 3.01
CA VAL A 73 -25.37 2.47 2.47
C VAL A 73 -24.50 3.44 3.27
N HIS A 74 -24.97 4.65 3.55
CA HIS A 74 -24.24 5.62 4.39
C HIS A 74 -23.96 5.07 5.79
N PHE A 75 -24.93 4.41 6.41
CA PHE A 75 -24.72 3.77 7.71
C PHE A 75 -23.62 2.70 7.64
N LEU A 76 -23.62 1.85 6.61
CA LEU A 76 -22.59 0.82 6.41
C LEU A 76 -21.22 1.44 6.11
N MET A 77 -21.16 2.47 5.28
CA MET A 77 -19.92 3.18 4.97
C MET A 77 -19.29 3.80 6.21
N ASN A 78 -20.10 4.46 7.04
CA ASN A 78 -19.64 5.02 8.33
C ASN A 78 -19.15 3.92 9.27
N MET A 79 -19.90 2.83 9.41
CA MET A 79 -19.52 1.70 10.24
C MET A 79 -18.19 1.07 9.80
N LEU A 80 -17.90 1.03 8.49
CA LEU A 80 -16.66 0.51 7.92
C LEU A 80 -15.53 1.54 7.86
N GLY A 81 -15.80 2.83 8.15
CA GLY A 81 -14.82 3.91 8.10
C GLY A 81 -14.56 4.44 6.67
N MET A 82 -15.42 4.12 5.71
CA MET A 82 -15.29 4.58 4.32
C MET A 82 -15.54 6.07 4.16
N ASP A 83 -16.35 6.69 5.02
CA ASP A 83 -16.53 8.14 5.13
C ASP A 83 -15.20 8.84 5.37
N LYS A 84 -14.39 8.33 6.27
CA LYS A 84 -13.05 8.86 6.57
C LYS A 84 -12.08 8.67 5.40
N VAL A 85 -12.12 7.49 4.74
CA VAL A 85 -11.32 7.22 3.54
C VAL A 85 -11.67 8.20 2.44
N ASN A 86 -12.96 8.43 2.18
CA ASN A 86 -13.44 9.40 1.20
C ASN A 86 -13.00 10.83 1.53
N TYR A 87 -13.09 11.23 2.81
CA TYR A 87 -12.65 12.53 3.26
C TYR A 87 -11.18 12.77 3.00
N LEU A 88 -10.31 11.83 3.41
CA LEU A 88 -8.86 11.98 3.20
C LEU A 88 -8.47 11.87 1.73
N HIS A 89 -9.17 11.03 0.95
CA HIS A 89 -8.96 10.95 -0.48
C HIS A 89 -9.30 12.28 -1.17
N HIS A 90 -10.48 12.85 -0.88
CA HIS A 90 -10.88 14.15 -1.39
C HIS A 90 -9.85 15.23 -1.07
N ARG A 91 -9.42 15.28 0.19
CA ARG A 91 -8.51 16.27 0.73
C ARG A 91 -7.13 16.29 0.04
N ASN A 92 -6.63 15.11 -0.37
CA ASN A 92 -5.28 14.97 -0.92
C ASN A 92 -5.25 14.76 -2.44
N LEU A 93 -6.39 14.65 -3.12
CA LEU A 93 -6.48 14.23 -4.54
C LEU A 93 -5.83 15.21 -5.51
N ASP A 94 -5.70 16.49 -5.17
CA ASP A 94 -5.15 17.52 -6.07
C ASP A 94 -3.63 17.36 -6.31
N THR A 95 -2.96 16.59 -5.46
CA THR A 95 -1.53 16.29 -5.58
C THR A 95 -1.29 14.78 -5.65
N PRO A 96 -1.61 14.10 -6.77
CA PRO A 96 -1.53 12.65 -6.88
C PRO A 96 -0.09 12.13 -6.83
N GLY A 97 0.05 10.81 -6.60
CA GLY A 97 1.34 10.12 -6.52
C GLY A 97 1.99 10.25 -5.15
N ALA A 98 3.30 10.48 -5.12
CA ALA A 98 4.08 10.57 -3.88
C ALA A 98 3.55 11.64 -2.91
N ASN A 99 3.08 12.78 -3.42
CA ASN A 99 2.52 13.84 -2.60
C ASN A 99 1.16 13.46 -1.98
N PHE A 100 0.36 12.69 -2.70
CA PHE A 100 -0.89 12.15 -2.16
C PHE A 100 -0.63 11.26 -0.94
N VAL A 101 0.27 10.30 -1.07
CA VAL A 101 0.59 9.37 0.03
C VAL A 101 1.28 10.09 1.19
N ARG A 102 2.14 11.07 0.91
CA ARG A 102 2.73 11.92 1.93
C ARG A 102 1.66 12.67 2.71
N GLY A 103 0.69 13.27 2.00
CA GLY A 103 -0.44 13.96 2.62
C GLY A 103 -1.28 13.05 3.50
N LEU A 104 -1.53 11.79 3.08
CA LEU A 104 -2.21 10.79 3.92
C LEU A 104 -1.43 10.48 5.20
N LEU A 105 -0.12 10.23 5.10
CA LEU A 105 0.72 9.91 6.26
C LEU A 105 0.81 11.08 7.25
N ASP A 106 0.83 12.30 6.72
CA ASP A 106 0.79 13.52 7.53
C ASP A 106 -0.57 13.67 8.24
N ASP A 107 -1.69 13.46 7.52
CA ASP A 107 -3.05 13.52 8.08
C ASP A 107 -3.30 12.41 9.13
N PHE A 108 -2.63 11.25 8.99
CA PHE A 108 -2.62 10.18 10.00
C PHE A 108 -1.65 10.45 11.16
N HIS A 109 -0.86 11.51 11.12
CA HIS A 109 0.21 11.80 12.09
C HIS A 109 1.23 10.67 12.22
N ILE A 110 1.53 9.96 11.12
CA ILE A 110 2.43 8.82 11.10
C ILE A 110 3.87 9.27 10.95
N THR A 111 4.71 8.89 11.92
CA THR A 111 6.17 9.02 11.85
C THR A 111 6.76 7.71 11.33
N ARG A 112 7.80 7.78 10.48
CA ARG A 112 8.54 6.62 9.95
C ARG A 112 9.97 6.69 10.46
N ARG A 113 10.40 5.64 11.14
CA ARG A 113 11.79 5.39 11.54
C ARG A 113 12.37 4.33 10.61
N ILE A 114 13.43 4.64 9.92
CA ILE A 114 13.99 3.82 8.85
C ILE A 114 15.43 3.45 9.21
N ASP A 115 15.69 2.16 9.34
CA ASP A 115 17.04 1.63 9.50
C ASP A 115 17.71 1.42 8.14
N ASN A 116 19.03 1.55 8.11
CA ASN A 116 19.85 1.42 6.91
C ASN A 116 19.45 2.40 5.81
N ALA A 117 19.13 3.63 6.20
CA ALA A 117 18.61 4.68 5.33
C ALA A 117 19.59 5.07 4.20
N SER A 118 20.90 4.81 4.37
CA SER A 118 21.91 5.08 3.34
C SER A 118 21.64 4.34 2.02
N VAL A 119 20.96 3.20 2.05
CA VAL A 119 20.53 2.50 0.83
C VAL A 119 19.52 3.34 0.03
N LEU A 120 18.63 4.08 0.71
CA LEU A 120 17.67 4.96 0.05
C LEU A 120 18.33 6.20 -0.58
N GLU A 121 19.49 6.60 -0.09
CA GLU A 121 20.27 7.72 -0.65
C GLU A 121 21.10 7.27 -1.86
N ASN A 122 21.36 5.96 -1.99
CA ASN A 122 22.18 5.35 -3.02
C ASN A 122 21.38 4.35 -3.86
N LEU A 123 20.14 4.67 -4.19
CA LEU A 123 19.30 3.83 -5.05
C LEU A 123 19.91 3.70 -6.45
N PRO A 124 19.79 2.52 -7.11
CA PRO A 124 20.22 2.38 -8.50
C PRO A 124 19.55 3.42 -9.41
N GLU A 125 20.31 4.02 -10.32
CA GLU A 125 19.78 4.96 -11.33
C GLU A 125 18.82 4.26 -12.30
N GLY A 126 19.11 3.01 -12.67
CA GLY A 126 18.28 2.18 -13.51
C GLY A 126 17.12 1.51 -12.75
N ALA A 127 16.56 0.47 -13.35
CA ALA A 127 15.52 -0.33 -12.72
C ALA A 127 16.07 -1.11 -11.52
N PHE A 128 15.25 -1.22 -10.50
CA PHE A 128 15.43 -2.15 -9.38
C PHE A 128 14.07 -2.63 -8.89
N ILE A 129 14.07 -3.70 -8.13
CA ILE A 129 12.86 -4.25 -7.52
C ILE A 129 12.94 -4.08 -6.01
N THR A 130 11.81 -3.75 -5.37
CA THR A 130 11.68 -3.93 -3.92
C THR A 130 10.78 -5.12 -3.62
N VAL A 131 11.14 -5.90 -2.61
CA VAL A 131 10.33 -7.00 -2.07
C VAL A 131 10.08 -6.77 -0.59
N SER A 132 8.83 -6.90 -0.15
CA SER A 132 8.45 -6.55 1.22
C SER A 132 7.49 -7.55 1.82
N ASN A 133 7.54 -7.72 3.16
CA ASN A 133 6.44 -8.30 3.93
C ASN A 133 5.23 -7.37 3.95
N HIS A 134 4.05 -7.85 4.39
CA HIS A 134 2.81 -7.11 4.24
C HIS A 134 1.93 -7.12 5.51
N PRO A 135 2.44 -6.64 6.67
CA PRO A 135 1.74 -6.77 7.96
C PRO A 135 0.53 -5.84 8.13
N PHE A 136 0.55 -4.64 7.53
CA PHE A 136 -0.47 -3.61 7.74
C PHE A 136 -1.43 -3.44 6.56
N GLY A 137 -1.15 -4.05 5.42
CA GLY A 137 -1.97 -3.92 4.21
C GLY A 137 -1.82 -2.57 3.54
N ALA A 138 -2.88 -1.74 3.51
CA ALA A 138 -2.84 -0.46 2.80
C ALA A 138 -1.69 0.46 3.25
N LEU A 139 -1.37 0.50 4.55
CA LEU A 139 -0.31 1.35 5.08
C LEU A 139 1.08 0.95 4.59
N ASP A 140 1.36 -0.35 4.40
CA ASP A 140 2.64 -0.79 3.85
C ASP A 140 2.85 -0.21 2.44
N GLY A 141 1.82 -0.28 1.59
CA GLY A 141 1.86 0.28 0.24
C GLY A 141 2.01 1.81 0.25
N ILE A 142 1.29 2.50 1.14
CA ILE A 142 1.38 3.96 1.31
C ILE A 142 2.79 4.36 1.73
N MET A 143 3.36 3.71 2.76
CA MET A 143 4.71 3.99 3.25
C MET A 143 5.78 3.63 2.22
N LEU A 144 5.61 2.53 1.50
CA LEU A 144 6.55 2.10 0.45
C LEU A 144 6.61 3.12 -0.69
N ILE A 145 5.46 3.62 -1.16
CA ILE A 145 5.40 4.66 -2.18
C ILE A 145 6.00 5.97 -1.65
N ASP A 146 5.70 6.37 -0.40
CA ASP A 146 6.28 7.56 0.20
C ASP A 146 7.81 7.50 0.21
N LEU A 147 8.37 6.36 0.62
CA LEU A 147 9.82 6.18 0.72
C LEU A 147 10.50 6.19 -0.64
N LEU A 148 9.95 5.50 -1.62
CA LEU A 148 10.61 5.25 -2.89
C LEU A 148 10.23 6.28 -3.96
N ALA A 149 8.94 6.63 -4.11
CA ALA A 149 8.51 7.57 -5.14
C ALA A 149 8.90 9.02 -4.84
N SER A 150 9.18 9.38 -3.59
CA SER A 150 9.78 10.68 -3.26
C SER A 150 11.22 10.84 -3.75
N ARG A 151 11.92 9.73 -4.06
CA ARG A 151 13.30 9.69 -4.57
C ARG A 151 13.38 9.31 -6.04
N ARG A 152 12.51 8.40 -6.43
CA ARG A 152 12.34 7.89 -7.79
C ARG A 152 10.88 8.05 -8.17
N SER A 153 10.52 9.19 -8.75
CA SER A 153 9.12 9.55 -9.10
C SER A 153 8.45 8.55 -10.03
N ASP A 154 9.25 7.77 -10.75
CA ASP A 154 8.86 6.67 -11.62
C ASP A 154 8.61 5.34 -10.89
N TYR A 155 8.80 5.29 -9.55
CA TYR A 155 8.54 4.08 -8.76
C TYR A 155 7.06 3.71 -8.75
N LYS A 156 6.77 2.45 -9.06
CA LYS A 156 5.42 1.87 -8.97
C LYS A 156 5.41 0.63 -8.09
N VAL A 157 4.21 0.26 -7.62
CA VAL A 157 3.98 -0.97 -6.85
C VAL A 157 2.94 -1.82 -7.59
N MET A 158 3.17 -3.13 -7.67
CA MET A 158 2.16 -4.06 -8.17
C MET A 158 1.11 -4.27 -7.09
N VAL A 159 -0.15 -3.99 -7.42
CA VAL A 159 -1.26 -3.98 -6.47
C VAL A 159 -2.47 -4.74 -6.99
N ASN A 160 -3.41 -5.11 -6.10
CA ASN A 160 -4.71 -5.62 -6.51
C ASN A 160 -5.51 -4.53 -7.24
N MET A 161 -6.18 -4.90 -8.34
CA MET A 161 -6.98 -4.01 -9.19
C MET A 161 -8.04 -3.20 -8.43
N ILE A 162 -8.57 -3.71 -7.33
CA ILE A 162 -9.53 -2.98 -6.48
C ILE A 162 -8.96 -1.66 -5.95
N LEU A 163 -7.63 -1.57 -5.77
CA LEU A 163 -6.98 -0.36 -5.29
C LEU A 163 -6.95 0.78 -6.32
N ASN A 164 -7.28 0.51 -7.59
CA ASN A 164 -7.46 1.55 -8.60
C ASN A 164 -8.61 2.53 -8.27
N ALA A 165 -9.50 2.19 -7.34
CA ALA A 165 -10.48 3.11 -6.80
C ALA A 165 -9.82 4.31 -6.07
N ILE A 166 -8.61 4.13 -5.53
CA ILE A 166 -7.82 5.19 -4.88
C ILE A 166 -7.07 5.98 -5.95
N ARG A 167 -7.76 6.94 -6.58
CA ARG A 167 -7.24 7.68 -7.74
C ARG A 167 -5.94 8.41 -7.46
N GLY A 168 -5.78 8.98 -6.27
CA GLY A 168 -4.57 9.68 -5.87
C GLY A 168 -3.31 8.83 -5.91
N MET A 169 -3.44 7.49 -5.82
CA MET A 169 -2.29 6.57 -5.85
C MET A 169 -2.05 5.92 -7.23
N ARG A 170 -2.96 6.08 -8.20
CA ARG A 170 -2.84 5.46 -9.54
C ARG A 170 -1.51 5.72 -10.26
N PRO A 171 -0.88 6.90 -10.16
CA PRO A 171 0.43 7.13 -10.80
C PRO A 171 1.50 6.12 -10.35
N ASN A 172 1.39 5.59 -9.13
CA ASN A 172 2.35 4.66 -8.54
C ASN A 172 1.86 3.20 -8.52
N PHE A 173 0.80 2.86 -9.28
CA PHE A 173 0.25 1.51 -9.33
C PHE A 173 0.47 0.83 -10.67
N ILE A 174 0.72 -0.48 -10.62
CA ILE A 174 0.46 -1.42 -11.70
C ILE A 174 -0.53 -2.45 -11.15
N ALA A 175 -1.76 -2.41 -11.67
CA ALA A 175 -2.86 -3.18 -11.13
C ALA A 175 -3.00 -4.56 -11.78
N VAL A 176 -3.14 -5.60 -10.96
CA VAL A 176 -3.41 -6.99 -11.37
C VAL A 176 -4.57 -7.56 -10.55
N ASP A 177 -5.29 -8.53 -11.09
CA ASP A 177 -6.32 -9.26 -10.35
C ASP A 177 -5.78 -10.67 -9.98
N PRO A 178 -5.38 -10.91 -8.73
CA PRO A 178 -4.83 -12.19 -8.32
C PRO A 178 -5.88 -13.32 -8.30
N LEU A 179 -7.18 -12.99 -8.36
CA LEU A 179 -8.30 -13.94 -8.36
C LEU A 179 -8.89 -14.16 -9.75
N ALA A 180 -8.15 -13.84 -10.81
CA ALA A 180 -8.61 -13.87 -12.19
C ALA A 180 -8.79 -15.27 -12.81
N SER A 181 -8.70 -16.37 -12.03
CA SER A 181 -8.63 -17.75 -12.55
C SER A 181 -9.81 -18.15 -13.43
N ASP A 182 -11.02 -17.69 -13.12
CA ASP A 182 -12.26 -18.21 -13.74
C ASP A 182 -12.93 -17.24 -14.72
N ASN A 183 -12.46 -16.00 -14.81
CA ASN A 183 -13.01 -15.00 -15.73
C ASN A 183 -11.99 -14.58 -16.80
N PRO A 184 -12.29 -14.81 -18.11
CA PRO A 184 -11.37 -14.47 -19.19
C PRO A 184 -10.97 -12.99 -19.25
N GLU A 185 -11.90 -12.06 -18.96
CA GLU A 185 -11.62 -10.63 -18.96
C GLU A 185 -10.66 -10.23 -17.83
N LYS A 186 -10.86 -10.79 -16.63
CA LYS A 186 -9.98 -10.59 -15.49
C LYS A 186 -8.59 -11.17 -15.75
N ARG A 187 -8.50 -12.36 -16.37
CA ARG A 187 -7.22 -12.93 -16.81
C ARG A 187 -6.51 -12.03 -17.81
N ALA A 188 -7.23 -11.52 -18.81
CA ALA A 188 -6.66 -10.60 -19.78
C ALA A 188 -6.18 -9.29 -19.13
N ALA A 189 -6.91 -8.76 -18.17
CA ALA A 189 -6.50 -7.59 -17.39
C ALA A 189 -5.23 -7.86 -16.57
N THR A 190 -5.14 -9.01 -15.91
CA THR A 190 -3.95 -9.44 -15.16
C THR A 190 -2.75 -9.59 -16.09
N MET A 191 -2.92 -10.22 -17.25
CA MET A 191 -1.84 -10.34 -18.25
C MET A 191 -1.36 -8.97 -18.77
N ARG A 192 -2.27 -8.01 -18.97
CA ARG A 192 -1.90 -6.63 -19.30
C ARG A 192 -1.07 -6.00 -18.20
N GLY A 193 -1.47 -6.13 -16.92
CA GLY A 193 -0.72 -5.63 -15.79
C GLY A 193 0.68 -6.24 -15.66
N ILE A 194 0.81 -7.56 -15.85
CA ILE A 194 2.12 -8.24 -15.86
C ILE A 194 2.99 -7.73 -17.01
N LYS A 195 2.42 -7.57 -18.22
CA LYS A 195 3.14 -7.00 -19.37
C LYS A 195 3.58 -5.55 -19.10
N GLU A 196 2.71 -4.74 -18.50
CA GLU A 196 3.04 -3.37 -18.08
C GLU A 196 4.20 -3.37 -17.09
N ALA A 197 4.17 -4.24 -16.06
CA ALA A 197 5.24 -4.39 -15.08
C ALA A 197 6.58 -4.73 -15.75
N MET A 198 6.59 -5.71 -16.65
CA MET A 198 7.79 -6.08 -17.40
C MET A 198 8.33 -4.93 -18.26
N LEU A 199 7.46 -4.22 -18.96
CA LEU A 199 7.85 -3.07 -19.79
C LEU A 199 8.34 -1.91 -18.94
N HIS A 200 7.73 -1.65 -17.78
CA HIS A 200 8.15 -0.63 -16.84
C HIS A 200 9.61 -0.86 -16.40
N VAL A 201 9.90 -2.06 -15.92
CA VAL A 201 11.26 -2.43 -15.49
C VAL A 201 12.25 -2.42 -16.68
N LYS A 202 11.88 -2.94 -17.85
CA LYS A 202 12.74 -2.91 -19.05
C LYS A 202 13.08 -1.51 -19.53
N ARG A 203 12.25 -0.51 -19.21
CA ARG A 203 12.51 0.92 -19.50
C ARG A 203 13.39 1.60 -18.45
N GLY A 204 13.89 0.88 -17.46
CA GLY A 204 14.76 1.41 -16.42
C GLY A 204 14.02 1.90 -15.18
N HIS A 205 12.72 1.62 -15.03
CA HIS A 205 11.91 2.11 -13.92
C HIS A 205 11.79 1.09 -12.78
N PRO A 206 11.84 1.51 -11.52
CA PRO A 206 11.77 0.62 -10.37
C PRO A 206 10.33 0.15 -10.06
N LEU A 207 10.23 -1.08 -9.52
CA LEU A 207 8.96 -1.72 -9.22
C LEU A 207 8.95 -2.45 -7.87
N GLY A 208 7.91 -2.24 -7.07
CA GLY A 208 7.70 -2.90 -5.79
C GLY A 208 6.74 -4.07 -5.85
N PHE A 209 7.05 -5.10 -5.04
CA PHE A 209 6.21 -6.27 -4.86
C PHE A 209 5.99 -6.58 -3.38
N PHE A 210 4.78 -7.05 -3.08
CA PHE A 210 4.44 -7.82 -1.89
C PHE A 210 4.27 -9.28 -2.30
N PRO A 211 5.35 -10.10 -2.32
CA PRO A 211 5.34 -11.38 -3.03
C PRO A 211 4.38 -12.42 -2.45
N ALA A 212 3.96 -12.25 -1.19
CA ALA A 212 2.92 -13.08 -0.59
C ALA A 212 1.56 -12.92 -1.30
N GLY A 213 1.31 -11.78 -1.98
CA GLY A 213 0.05 -11.48 -2.65
C GLY A 213 -1.16 -11.37 -1.73
N ALA A 214 -0.93 -11.26 -0.42
CA ALA A 214 -1.93 -11.01 0.61
C ALA A 214 -1.25 -10.46 1.87
N MET A 215 -2.01 -9.78 2.71
CA MET A 215 -1.54 -9.32 4.02
C MET A 215 -1.08 -10.49 4.90
N SER A 216 -0.05 -10.26 5.70
CA SER A 216 0.44 -11.18 6.72
C SER A 216 -0.70 -11.59 7.67
N LYS A 217 -0.63 -12.76 8.24
CA LYS A 217 -1.63 -13.29 9.17
C LYS A 217 -0.96 -13.84 10.41
N MET A 218 -1.68 -13.82 11.50
CA MET A 218 -1.24 -14.44 12.75
C MET A 218 -1.30 -15.97 12.63
N ASN A 219 -0.22 -16.62 13.02
CA ASN A 219 -0.15 -18.08 13.15
C ASN A 219 -0.63 -18.54 14.53
N ILE A 220 -0.64 -19.84 14.76
CA ILE A 220 -1.05 -20.46 16.04
C ILE A 220 -0.14 -20.12 17.23
N HIS A 221 1.09 -19.63 16.95
CA HIS A 221 2.04 -19.21 17.97
C HIS A 221 1.96 -17.70 18.28
N GLY A 222 1.03 -16.97 17.62
CA GLY A 222 0.85 -15.53 17.80
C GLY A 222 1.80 -14.65 16.96
N ASP A 223 2.65 -15.23 16.12
CA ASP A 223 3.49 -14.49 15.20
C ASP A 223 2.70 -14.08 13.97
N VAL A 224 2.95 -12.84 13.52
CA VAL A 224 2.36 -12.32 12.27
C VAL A 224 3.41 -12.42 11.17
N GLU A 225 3.09 -13.21 10.16
CA GLU A 225 3.98 -13.47 9.04
C GLU A 225 3.22 -13.62 7.73
N ASP A 226 3.92 -13.37 6.62
CA ASP A 226 3.40 -13.67 5.31
C ASP A 226 3.22 -15.18 5.13
N ARG A 227 2.19 -15.54 4.37
CA ARG A 227 2.15 -16.86 3.76
C ARG A 227 3.36 -17.05 2.82
N GLU A 228 3.54 -18.25 2.31
CA GLU A 228 4.58 -18.50 1.30
C GLU A 228 4.48 -17.50 0.16
N TRP A 229 5.64 -16.99 -0.25
CA TRP A 229 5.73 -16.07 -1.38
C TRP A 229 5.39 -16.81 -2.68
N GLN A 230 4.60 -16.17 -3.52
CA GLN A 230 4.02 -16.81 -4.70
C GLN A 230 5.10 -17.13 -5.76
N PRO A 231 5.22 -18.40 -6.20
CA PRO A 231 6.24 -18.80 -7.17
C PRO A 231 6.17 -18.05 -8.50
N ASN A 232 4.97 -17.65 -8.94
CA ASN A 232 4.79 -16.87 -10.16
C ASN A 232 5.38 -15.45 -10.04
N ILE A 233 5.26 -14.81 -8.88
CA ILE A 233 5.88 -13.50 -8.61
C ILE A 233 7.40 -13.64 -8.51
N ILE A 234 7.89 -14.65 -7.79
CA ILE A 234 9.33 -14.92 -7.69
C ILE A 234 9.94 -15.20 -9.06
N ARG A 235 9.26 -15.99 -9.91
CA ARG A 235 9.70 -16.23 -11.29
C ARG A 235 9.76 -14.94 -12.12
N LEU A 236 8.76 -14.05 -11.96
CA LEU A 236 8.77 -12.76 -12.63
C LEU A 236 9.98 -11.93 -12.20
N ILE A 237 10.25 -11.84 -10.89
CA ILE A 237 11.40 -11.11 -10.33
C ILE A 237 12.71 -11.69 -10.90
N GLN A 238 12.88 -13.02 -10.89
CA GLN A 238 14.06 -13.71 -11.41
C GLN A 238 14.30 -13.41 -12.91
N GLN A 239 13.21 -13.33 -13.69
CA GLN A 239 13.28 -13.04 -15.14
C GLN A 239 13.65 -11.59 -15.45
N LEU A 240 13.35 -10.66 -14.55
CA LEU A 240 13.62 -9.24 -14.77
C LEU A 240 15.11 -8.89 -14.67
N LYS A 241 15.92 -9.67 -13.95
CA LYS A 241 17.38 -9.56 -13.85
C LYS A 241 17.85 -8.13 -13.52
N VAL A 242 17.28 -7.54 -12.49
CA VAL A 242 17.65 -6.21 -11.95
C VAL A 242 17.94 -6.34 -10.46
N PRO A 243 18.68 -5.39 -9.85
CA PRO A 243 18.94 -5.40 -8.41
C PRO A 243 17.64 -5.49 -7.59
N VAL A 244 17.69 -6.18 -6.45
CA VAL A 244 16.56 -6.32 -5.52
C VAL A 244 16.90 -5.70 -4.18
N ILE A 245 15.99 -4.91 -3.61
CA ILE A 245 16.11 -4.29 -2.29
C ILE A 245 15.03 -4.88 -1.39
N PRO A 246 15.39 -5.70 -0.38
CA PRO A 246 14.44 -6.18 0.61
C PRO A 246 14.03 -5.04 1.54
N ILE A 247 12.73 -4.97 1.89
CA ILE A 247 12.21 -4.02 2.87
C ILE A 247 11.35 -4.77 3.87
N TYR A 248 11.55 -4.50 5.17
CA TYR A 248 10.80 -5.15 6.23
C TYR A 248 10.04 -4.11 7.04
N PHE A 249 8.71 -4.26 7.09
CA PHE A 249 7.82 -3.48 7.95
C PHE A 249 7.65 -4.19 9.28
N HIS A 250 8.08 -3.56 10.38
CA HIS A 250 7.95 -4.09 11.73
C HIS A 250 6.57 -3.79 12.31
N GLY A 251 6.02 -4.74 13.04
CA GLY A 251 4.73 -4.58 13.71
C GLY A 251 3.60 -5.41 13.10
N ARG A 252 2.39 -5.07 13.49
CA ARG A 252 1.18 -5.79 13.08
C ARG A 252 -0.07 -4.95 13.29
N ASN A 253 -1.14 -5.28 12.60
CA ASN A 253 -2.49 -4.77 12.86
C ASN A 253 -3.04 -5.26 14.22
N SER A 254 -4.11 -4.64 14.68
CA SER A 254 -4.75 -4.94 15.97
C SER A 254 -5.10 -6.42 16.13
N MET A 255 -5.18 -6.89 17.38
CA MET A 255 -5.59 -8.27 17.68
C MET A 255 -6.98 -8.59 17.11
N ILE A 256 -7.91 -7.64 17.12
CA ILE A 256 -9.26 -7.82 16.55
C ILE A 256 -9.15 -8.09 15.03
N PHE A 257 -8.31 -7.34 14.35
CA PHE A 257 -8.05 -7.53 12.91
C PHE A 257 -7.47 -8.93 12.63
N GLN A 258 -6.53 -9.38 13.46
CA GLN A 258 -5.92 -10.70 13.33
C GLN A 258 -6.94 -11.83 13.57
N ILE A 259 -7.76 -11.73 14.62
CA ILE A 259 -8.81 -12.70 14.94
C ILE A 259 -9.84 -12.80 13.81
N LEU A 260 -10.30 -11.66 13.26
CA LEU A 260 -11.19 -11.66 12.11
C LEU A 260 -10.56 -12.36 10.90
N GLY A 261 -9.26 -12.19 10.69
CA GLY A 261 -8.52 -12.85 9.62
C GLY A 261 -8.34 -14.36 9.80
N MET A 262 -8.40 -14.87 11.04
CA MET A 262 -8.42 -16.31 11.32
C MET A 262 -9.80 -16.94 11.06
N ILE A 263 -10.87 -16.16 11.27
CA ILE A 263 -12.24 -16.61 11.01
C ILE A 263 -12.51 -16.61 9.50
N ASP A 264 -12.38 -15.47 8.85
CA ASP A 264 -12.55 -15.30 7.40
C ASP A 264 -11.76 -14.09 6.91
N TRP A 265 -10.99 -14.26 5.83
CA TRP A 265 -10.22 -13.20 5.21
C TRP A 265 -11.07 -12.01 4.70
N ARG A 266 -12.35 -12.26 4.36
CA ARG A 266 -13.31 -11.25 3.90
C ARG A 266 -13.68 -10.29 5.02
N LEU A 267 -13.92 -10.79 6.23
CA LEU A 267 -14.21 -9.97 7.42
C LEU A 267 -13.05 -9.05 7.74
N ARG A 268 -11.82 -9.56 7.67
CA ARG A 268 -10.61 -8.77 7.83
C ARG A 268 -10.52 -7.68 6.76
N THR A 269 -10.80 -8.00 5.51
CA THR A 269 -10.74 -7.05 4.39
C THR A 269 -11.78 -5.94 4.54
N LEU A 270 -13.02 -6.26 4.96
CA LEU A 270 -14.05 -5.26 5.23
C LEU A 270 -13.67 -4.31 6.38
N ARG A 271 -12.92 -4.81 7.37
CA ARG A 271 -12.44 -3.98 8.48
C ARG A 271 -11.23 -3.10 8.13
N LEU A 272 -10.52 -3.40 7.04
CA LEU A 272 -9.27 -2.74 6.70
C LEU A 272 -9.34 -1.19 6.68
N PRO A 273 -10.38 -0.55 6.12
CA PRO A 273 -10.48 0.91 6.17
C PRO A 273 -10.47 1.44 7.61
N ARG A 274 -11.25 0.82 8.50
CA ARG A 274 -11.29 1.23 9.92
C ARG A 274 -9.99 0.94 10.65
N GLU A 275 -9.31 -0.15 10.28
CA GLU A 275 -8.02 -0.54 10.89
C GLU A 275 -6.94 0.52 10.63
N VAL A 276 -6.87 1.07 9.41
CA VAL A 276 -5.92 2.13 9.07
C VAL A 276 -6.03 3.33 10.01
N PHE A 277 -7.25 3.72 10.39
CA PHE A 277 -7.46 4.84 11.32
C PHE A 277 -7.10 4.53 12.76
N SER A 278 -7.01 3.27 13.15
CA SER A 278 -6.55 2.89 14.50
C SER A 278 -5.04 3.11 14.69
N HIS A 279 -4.31 3.32 13.61
CA HIS A 279 -2.87 3.56 13.57
C HIS A 279 -2.47 5.06 13.55
N CYS A 280 -3.43 5.98 13.74
CA CYS A 280 -3.13 7.41 13.81
C CYS A 280 -2.19 7.72 14.98
N GLY A 281 -1.18 8.56 14.72
CA GLY A 281 -0.21 9.00 15.72
C GLY A 281 0.91 8.00 16.03
N GLU A 282 0.95 6.85 15.34
CA GLU A 282 1.97 5.83 15.56
C GLU A 282 3.31 6.15 14.87
N THR A 283 4.36 5.57 15.41
CA THR A 283 5.69 5.54 14.77
C THR A 283 5.94 4.15 14.20
N TYR A 284 6.14 4.10 12.88
CA TYR A 284 6.44 2.87 12.16
C TYR A 284 7.93 2.67 12.00
N HIS A 285 8.37 1.45 12.28
CA HIS A 285 9.73 1.03 12.07
C HIS A 285 9.84 0.23 10.76
N ILE A 286 10.77 0.63 9.89
CA ILE A 286 10.99 0.07 8.57
C ILE A 286 12.48 -0.19 8.42
N SER A 287 12.85 -1.43 8.12
CA SER A 287 14.24 -1.78 7.82
C SER A 287 14.44 -1.95 6.32
N VAL A 288 15.48 -1.32 5.78
CA VAL A 288 15.87 -1.44 4.37
C VAL A 288 17.09 -2.35 4.29
N GLY A 289 16.96 -3.46 3.59
CA GLY A 289 18.05 -4.40 3.38
C GLY A 289 19.09 -3.88 2.38
N ASN A 290 20.26 -4.53 2.36
CA ASN A 290 21.26 -4.23 1.35
C ASN A 290 20.78 -4.61 -0.05
N ILE A 291 21.33 -3.93 -1.05
CA ILE A 291 21.03 -4.22 -2.46
C ILE A 291 21.56 -5.59 -2.82
N ILE A 292 20.68 -6.49 -3.25
CA ILE A 292 21.02 -7.81 -3.77
C ILE A 292 21.31 -7.65 -5.26
N THR A 293 22.55 -7.85 -5.66
CA THR A 293 22.99 -7.69 -7.05
C THR A 293 22.48 -8.81 -7.95
N VAL A 294 22.54 -8.61 -9.27
CA VAL A 294 22.16 -9.63 -10.25
C VAL A 294 23.07 -10.85 -10.15
N GLU A 295 24.36 -10.64 -9.85
CA GLU A 295 25.36 -11.69 -9.66
C GLU A 295 25.05 -12.56 -8.44
N GLU A 296 24.60 -11.95 -7.34
CA GLU A 296 24.14 -12.68 -6.16
C GLU A 296 22.91 -13.52 -6.44
N GLN A 297 21.95 -12.95 -7.18
CA GLN A 297 20.72 -13.64 -7.60
C GLN A 297 21.02 -14.85 -8.49
N ALA A 298 22.02 -14.76 -9.36
CA ALA A 298 22.41 -15.83 -10.29
C ALA A 298 22.90 -17.12 -9.61
N LYS A 299 23.21 -17.07 -8.31
CA LYS A 299 23.59 -18.25 -7.50
C LYS A 299 22.40 -19.20 -7.27
N TYR A 300 21.17 -18.70 -7.42
CA TYR A 300 19.93 -19.46 -7.17
C TYR A 300 19.25 -19.80 -8.48
N GLN A 301 19.31 -21.08 -8.89
CA GLN A 301 18.80 -21.52 -10.18
C GLN A 301 17.31 -21.80 -10.16
N SER A 302 16.80 -22.39 -9.07
CA SER A 302 15.38 -22.68 -8.97
C SER A 302 14.59 -21.50 -8.41
N VAL A 303 13.34 -21.37 -8.85
CA VAL A 303 12.40 -20.36 -8.34
C VAL A 303 12.17 -20.52 -6.84
N GLU A 304 12.16 -21.75 -6.36
CA GLU A 304 11.94 -22.06 -4.93
C GLU A 304 13.12 -21.59 -4.08
N GLU A 305 14.36 -21.92 -4.45
CA GLU A 305 15.55 -21.46 -3.73
C GLU A 305 15.69 -19.96 -3.75
N PHE A 306 15.45 -19.34 -4.91
CA PHE A 306 15.49 -17.90 -5.04
C PHE A 306 14.40 -17.21 -4.19
N GLY A 307 13.19 -17.76 -4.16
CA GLY A 307 12.11 -17.26 -3.30
C GLY A 307 12.43 -17.36 -1.81
N LYS A 308 13.00 -18.50 -1.36
CA LYS A 308 13.48 -18.69 0.01
C LYS A 308 14.59 -17.70 0.36
N PHE A 309 15.53 -17.49 -0.55
CA PHE A 309 16.62 -16.51 -0.36
C PHE A 309 16.08 -15.10 -0.17
N LEU A 310 15.24 -14.60 -1.07
CA LEU A 310 14.65 -13.25 -0.97
C LEU A 310 13.80 -13.08 0.29
N ARG A 311 12.99 -14.09 0.63
CA ARG A 311 12.19 -14.07 1.85
C ARG A 311 13.08 -14.04 3.09
N ASN A 312 14.12 -14.85 3.14
CA ASN A 312 15.08 -14.86 4.25
C ASN A 312 15.83 -13.53 4.35
N ALA A 313 16.28 -12.95 3.24
CA ALA A 313 16.89 -11.62 3.23
C ALA A 313 15.98 -10.54 3.81
N THR A 314 14.67 -10.62 3.52
CA THR A 314 13.66 -9.71 4.07
C THR A 314 13.43 -9.97 5.57
N TYR A 315 13.19 -11.23 5.96
CA TYR A 315 12.84 -11.59 7.33
C TYR A 315 14.03 -11.62 8.30
N SER A 316 15.28 -11.64 7.80
CA SER A 316 16.47 -11.51 8.65
C SER A 316 16.55 -10.15 9.36
N MET A 317 15.83 -9.13 8.84
CA MET A 317 15.71 -7.81 9.44
C MET A 317 14.65 -7.75 10.56
N LYS A 318 13.86 -8.81 10.78
CA LYS A 318 12.92 -8.92 11.90
C LYS A 318 13.71 -8.88 13.20
N GLU A 319 13.44 -7.91 14.07
CA GLU A 319 14.03 -7.87 15.41
C GLU A 319 13.74 -9.18 16.14
N ARG A 320 14.77 -9.81 16.64
CA ARG A 320 14.63 -10.96 17.54
C ARG A 320 14.20 -10.40 18.90
N LYS A 321 13.01 -10.80 19.35
CA LYS A 321 12.54 -10.49 20.71
C LYS A 321 13.39 -11.17 21.76
#